data_bfc6a1c081b1ca33ef81c752e6ddb64e
#
_entry.id   bfc6a1c081b1ca33ef81c752e6ddb64e
#
_cell.length_a   1.000
_cell.length_b   1.000
_cell.length_c   1.000
_cell.angle_alpha   90.00
_cell.angle_beta   90.00
_cell.angle_gamma   90.00
#
_symmetry.space_group_name_H-M   'P 1'
#
loop_
_entity.id
_entity.type
_entity.pdbx_description
1 polymer ?
#
loop_
_entity_poly.entity_id
_entity_poly.type
_entity_poly.pdbx_seq_one_letter_code
_entity_poly.pdbx_strand_id
1 'polypeptide(L)'
;MGWYAAAPQATYYESMPKVELHRHLEGSLRLSTLREIARQQQMPLPQDAGLAGLVQMQADEPLNFQNFLAKFQTLRLFYRTPEIIQRISREAVEDAARDQVRYMELRFTPVALSRQRGF
;
A
#
# COMPACT_ATOMS: atom_id res chain seq x y z
N MET A 1 -25.62 -9.54 -32.51
CA MET A 1 -24.63 -10.51 -32.01
C MET A 1 -23.91 -9.90 -30.82
N GLY A 2 -24.18 -10.43 -29.64
CA GLY A 2 -23.61 -9.88 -28.41
C GLY A 2 -22.13 -10.24 -28.28
N TRP A 3 -21.28 -9.24 -28.25
CA TRP A 3 -19.87 -9.32 -27.84
C TRP A 3 -19.73 -9.31 -26.32
N TYR A 4 -20.69 -9.86 -25.60
CA TYR A 4 -20.51 -10.11 -24.17
C TYR A 4 -19.88 -11.50 -24.02
N ALA A 5 -18.58 -11.58 -24.27
CA ALA A 5 -17.82 -12.66 -23.68
C ALA A 5 -18.10 -12.63 -22.16
N ALA A 6 -18.45 -13.77 -21.58
CA ALA A 6 -18.60 -13.88 -20.13
C ALA A 6 -17.40 -13.20 -19.48
N ALA A 7 -17.65 -12.34 -18.48
CA ALA A 7 -16.58 -11.67 -17.78
C ALA A 7 -15.52 -12.72 -17.36
N PRO A 8 -14.24 -12.52 -17.68
CA PRO A 8 -13.22 -13.48 -17.31
C PRO A 8 -13.33 -13.75 -15.81
N GLN A 9 -13.28 -15.02 -15.43
CA GLN A 9 -13.32 -15.40 -14.03
C GLN A 9 -12.15 -14.72 -13.29
N ALA A 10 -12.33 -14.38 -12.01
CA ALA A 10 -11.31 -13.71 -11.19
C ALA A 10 -9.94 -14.40 -11.31
N THR A 11 -9.90 -15.74 -11.35
CA THR A 11 -8.72 -16.57 -11.55
C THR A 11 -7.94 -16.26 -12.84
N TYR A 12 -8.60 -15.79 -13.90
CA TYR A 12 -7.93 -15.41 -15.14
C TYR A 12 -7.02 -14.19 -14.92
N TYR A 13 -7.53 -13.15 -14.27
CA TYR A 13 -6.74 -11.95 -13.98
C TYR A 13 -5.68 -12.20 -12.92
N GLU A 14 -5.95 -13.05 -11.94
CA GLU A 14 -4.99 -13.43 -10.91
C GLU A 14 -3.77 -14.15 -11.50
N SER A 15 -3.97 -15.04 -12.47
CA SER A 15 -2.91 -15.81 -13.11
C SER A 15 -2.20 -15.08 -14.26
N MET A 16 -2.78 -13.98 -14.75
CA MET A 16 -2.25 -13.26 -15.91
C MET A 16 -0.96 -12.51 -15.55
N PRO A 17 0.12 -12.66 -16.35
CA PRO A 17 1.31 -11.83 -16.18
C PRO A 17 0.99 -10.34 -16.35
N LYS A 18 1.53 -9.52 -15.43
CA LYS A 18 1.24 -8.08 -15.38
C LYS A 18 2.52 -7.25 -15.37
N VAL A 19 2.39 -6.01 -15.78
CA VAL A 19 3.42 -4.96 -15.67
C VAL A 19 2.85 -3.83 -14.83
N GLU A 20 3.60 -3.37 -13.83
CA GLU A 20 3.25 -2.24 -12.98
C GLU A 20 4.25 -1.11 -13.21
N LEU A 21 3.84 -0.05 -13.91
CA LEU A 21 4.72 1.05 -14.29
C LEU A 21 4.75 2.22 -13.31
N HIS A 22 3.90 2.21 -12.28
CA HIS A 22 3.77 3.33 -11.36
C HIS A 22 3.27 2.90 -9.98
N ARG A 23 4.13 2.23 -9.21
CA ARG A 23 3.81 1.79 -7.86
C ARG A 23 4.52 2.67 -6.82
N HIS A 24 3.77 3.28 -5.93
CA HIS A 24 4.33 4.00 -4.79
C HIS A 24 4.59 3.05 -3.62
N LEU A 25 5.83 3.03 -3.13
CA LEU A 25 6.19 2.22 -1.97
C LEU A 25 5.38 2.62 -0.74
N GLU A 26 5.15 3.92 -0.53
CA GLU A 26 4.37 4.45 0.59
C GLU A 26 2.92 3.94 0.64
N GLY A 27 2.37 3.53 -0.51
CA GLY A 27 1.01 2.98 -0.62
C GLY A 27 0.94 1.46 -0.68
N SER A 28 2.06 0.77 -0.55
CA SER A 28 2.15 -0.68 -0.81
C SER A 28 2.32 -1.51 0.47
N LEU A 29 1.83 -1.03 1.61
CA LEU A 29 1.99 -1.70 2.91
C LEU A 29 0.80 -2.61 3.22
N ARG A 30 1.09 -3.79 3.72
CA ARG A 30 0.07 -4.72 4.23
C ARG A 30 -0.53 -4.18 5.53
N LEU A 31 -1.85 -4.20 5.64
CA LEU A 31 -2.55 -3.75 6.85
C LEU A 31 -2.11 -4.53 8.10
N SER A 32 -1.87 -5.83 7.98
CA SER A 32 -1.33 -6.67 9.06
C SER A 32 0.03 -6.18 9.54
N THR A 33 0.92 -5.83 8.63
CA THR A 33 2.24 -5.29 8.93
C THR A 33 2.14 -3.91 9.60
N LEU A 34 1.24 -3.05 9.13
CA LEU A 34 1.00 -1.75 9.75
C LEU A 34 0.54 -1.89 11.21
N ARG A 35 -0.38 -2.82 11.50
CA ARG A 35 -0.83 -3.10 12.86
C ARG A 35 0.31 -3.56 13.76
N GLU A 36 1.15 -4.45 13.25
CA GLU A 36 2.30 -4.96 14.00
C GLU A 36 3.32 -3.86 14.31
N ILE A 37 3.69 -3.06 13.31
CA ILE A 37 4.62 -1.94 13.47
C ILE A 37 4.06 -0.90 14.45
N ALA A 38 2.78 -0.52 14.32
CA ALA A 38 2.16 0.45 15.20
C ALA A 38 2.23 0.00 16.67
N ARG A 39 2.01 -1.28 16.93
CA ARG A 39 2.12 -1.87 18.28
C ARG A 39 3.56 -1.90 18.76
N GLN A 40 4.49 -2.40 17.96
CA GLN A 40 5.91 -2.50 18.33
C GLN A 40 6.55 -1.13 18.59
N GLN A 41 6.17 -0.14 17.80
CA GLN A 41 6.68 1.23 17.89
C GLN A 41 5.87 2.11 18.82
N GLN A 42 4.85 1.57 19.50
CA GLN A 42 3.95 2.30 20.40
C GLN A 42 3.37 3.58 19.75
N MET A 43 2.99 3.47 18.48
CA MET A 43 2.44 4.61 17.74
C MET A 43 1.06 4.98 18.28
N PRO A 44 0.74 6.29 18.42
CA PRO A 44 -0.56 6.76 18.89
C PRO A 44 -1.63 6.63 17.80
N LEU A 45 -1.86 5.42 17.31
CA LEU A 45 -2.81 5.10 16.24
C LEU A 45 -3.78 4.02 16.72
N PRO A 46 -5.01 4.00 16.19
CA PRO A 46 -5.94 2.91 16.43
C PRO A 46 -5.33 1.57 16.06
N GLN A 47 -5.54 0.54 16.90
CA GLN A 47 -5.00 -0.80 16.68
C GLN A 47 -6.03 -1.75 16.02
N ASP A 48 -7.25 -1.29 15.84
CA ASP A 48 -8.40 -2.02 15.34
C ASP A 48 -8.81 -1.62 13.90
N ALA A 49 -10.07 -1.71 13.58
CA ALA A 49 -10.64 -1.28 12.31
C ALA A 49 -10.40 0.21 11.99
N GLY A 50 -10.20 1.06 12.99
CA GLY A 50 -9.91 2.48 12.81
C GLY A 50 -8.61 2.73 12.05
N LEU A 51 -7.60 1.87 12.18
CA LEU A 51 -6.36 1.97 11.41
C LEU A 51 -6.62 1.81 9.90
N ALA A 52 -7.48 0.88 9.50
CA ALA A 52 -7.82 0.68 8.10
C ALA A 52 -8.37 1.98 7.46
N GLY A 53 -9.25 2.69 8.16
CA GLY A 53 -9.79 3.96 7.69
C GLY A 53 -8.77 5.07 7.52
N LEU A 54 -7.66 5.03 8.26
CA LEU A 54 -6.58 6.01 8.17
C LEU A 54 -5.61 5.74 7.01
N VAL A 55 -5.51 4.49 6.55
CA VAL A 55 -4.48 4.08 5.58
C VAL A 55 -5.04 3.56 4.26
N GLN A 56 -6.33 3.29 4.19
CA GLN A 56 -7.01 2.77 2.99
C GLN A 56 -8.29 3.57 2.72
N MET A 57 -8.61 3.75 1.44
CA MET A 57 -9.90 4.31 1.05
C MET A 57 -11.02 3.35 1.46
N GLN A 58 -12.05 3.89 2.11
CA GLN A 58 -13.22 3.13 2.54
C GLN A 58 -14.39 3.35 1.59
N ALA A 59 -15.30 2.37 1.50
CA ALA A 59 -16.44 2.44 0.58
C ALA A 59 -17.45 3.55 0.92
N ASP A 60 -17.50 3.95 2.19
CA ASP A 60 -18.43 4.94 2.75
C ASP A 60 -17.86 6.36 2.83
N GLU A 61 -16.59 6.55 2.43
CA GLU A 61 -15.99 7.89 2.42
C GLU A 61 -16.01 8.53 1.01
N PRO A 62 -16.03 9.89 0.92
CA PRO A 62 -16.00 10.57 -0.37
C PRO A 62 -14.76 10.20 -1.19
N LEU A 63 -14.97 9.73 -2.42
CA LEU A 63 -13.91 9.40 -3.37
C LEU A 63 -13.39 10.69 -4.03
N ASN A 64 -12.49 11.38 -3.35
CA ASN A 64 -11.83 12.56 -3.88
C ASN A 64 -10.32 12.48 -3.66
N PHE A 65 -9.58 13.31 -4.40
CA PHE A 65 -8.12 13.31 -4.40
C PHE A 65 -7.54 13.70 -3.03
N GLN A 66 -8.20 14.59 -2.30
CA GLN A 66 -7.74 15.04 -0.98
C GLN A 66 -7.80 13.90 0.04
N ASN A 67 -8.91 13.16 0.10
CA ASN A 67 -9.06 12.00 0.98
C ASN A 67 -8.06 10.90 0.62
N PHE A 68 -7.84 10.66 -0.66
CA PHE A 68 -6.82 9.73 -1.12
C PHE A 68 -5.41 10.14 -0.66
N LEU A 69 -5.01 11.39 -0.84
CA LEU A 69 -3.70 11.89 -0.43
C LEU A 69 -3.51 11.87 1.09
N ALA A 70 -4.58 12.08 1.87
CA ALA A 70 -4.52 12.06 3.33
C ALA A 70 -4.04 10.70 3.86
N LYS A 71 -4.34 9.60 3.17
CA LYS A 71 -3.87 8.26 3.55
C LYS A 71 -2.33 8.17 3.55
N PHE A 72 -1.68 8.82 2.59
CA PHE A 72 -0.21 8.84 2.50
C PHE A 72 0.44 9.55 3.68
N GLN A 73 -0.19 10.54 4.27
CA GLN A 73 0.34 11.21 5.47
C GLN A 73 0.48 10.22 6.64
N THR A 74 -0.55 9.40 6.87
CA THR A 74 -0.51 8.36 7.90
C THR A 74 0.48 7.25 7.53
N LEU A 75 0.45 6.76 6.29
CA LEU A 75 1.34 5.69 5.82
C LEU A 75 2.81 6.04 5.98
N ARG A 76 3.21 7.27 5.73
CA ARG A 76 4.60 7.74 5.90
C ARG A 76 5.11 7.69 7.33
N LEU A 77 4.23 7.72 8.33
CA LEU A 77 4.63 7.60 9.74
C LEU A 77 5.25 6.24 10.10
N PHE A 78 5.04 5.23 9.28
CA PHE A 78 5.52 3.87 9.51
C PHE A 78 6.98 3.65 9.06
N TYR A 79 7.57 4.56 8.28
CA TYR A 79 8.95 4.50 7.78
C TYR A 79 9.95 4.97 8.85
N ARG A 80 10.08 4.23 9.95
CA ARG A 80 10.76 4.68 11.17
C ARG A 80 12.19 4.18 11.31
N THR A 81 12.48 2.96 10.88
CA THR A 81 13.81 2.35 10.98
C THR A 81 14.21 1.67 9.68
N PRO A 82 15.53 1.47 9.45
CA PRO A 82 16.00 0.72 8.27
C PRO A 82 15.39 -0.67 8.16
N GLU A 83 15.22 -1.37 9.28
CA GLU A 83 14.64 -2.73 9.33
C GLU A 83 13.18 -2.74 8.89
N ILE A 84 12.40 -1.74 9.35
CA ILE A 84 11.01 -1.56 8.93
C ILE A 84 10.94 -1.27 7.43
N ILE A 85 11.78 -0.36 6.93
CA ILE A 85 11.83 0.01 5.51
C ILE A 85 12.21 -1.21 4.66
N GLN A 86 13.18 -1.98 5.09
CA GLN A 86 13.59 -3.22 4.42
C GLN A 86 12.45 -4.24 4.37
N ARG A 87 11.73 -4.42 5.48
CA ARG A 87 10.57 -5.31 5.56
C ARG A 87 9.47 -4.86 4.59
N ILE A 88 9.07 -3.60 4.65
CA ILE A 88 8.02 -3.02 3.78
C ILE A 88 8.40 -3.19 2.31
N SER A 89 9.64 -2.90 1.94
CA SER A 89 10.11 -3.01 0.57
C SER A 89 10.09 -4.45 0.07
N ARG A 90 10.48 -5.41 0.90
CA ARG A 90 10.39 -6.84 0.59
C ARG A 90 8.94 -7.28 0.38
N GLU A 91 8.07 -6.94 1.31
CA GLU A 91 6.65 -7.30 1.24
C GLU A 91 5.96 -6.72 0.00
N ALA A 92 6.29 -5.49 -0.39
CA ALA A 92 5.77 -4.87 -1.61
C ALA A 92 6.15 -5.66 -2.87
N VAL A 93 7.40 -6.15 -2.95
CA VAL A 93 7.87 -6.97 -4.06
C VAL A 93 7.25 -8.38 -4.01
N GLU A 94 7.14 -8.99 -2.84
CA GLU A 94 6.49 -10.29 -2.67
C GLU A 94 5.03 -10.26 -3.10
N ASP A 95 4.29 -9.23 -2.71
CA ASP A 95 2.88 -9.09 -3.07
C ASP A 95 2.70 -8.85 -4.57
N ALA A 96 3.57 -8.06 -5.19
CA ALA A 96 3.58 -7.88 -6.63
C ALA A 96 3.88 -9.21 -7.36
N ALA A 97 4.84 -9.99 -6.87
CA ALA A 97 5.17 -11.30 -7.44
C ALA A 97 4.01 -12.30 -7.32
N ARG A 98 3.30 -12.32 -6.18
CA ARG A 98 2.10 -13.15 -5.98
C ARG A 98 0.98 -12.79 -6.94
N ASP A 99 0.83 -11.50 -7.27
CA ASP A 99 -0.13 -11.00 -8.26
C ASP A 99 0.37 -11.13 -9.71
N GLN A 100 1.40 -11.95 -9.95
CA GLN A 100 1.98 -12.19 -11.27
C GLN A 100 2.55 -10.93 -11.95
N VAL A 101 2.96 -9.93 -11.19
CA VAL A 101 3.70 -8.79 -11.70
C VAL A 101 5.12 -9.24 -12.07
N ARG A 102 5.49 -9.13 -13.34
CA ARG A 102 6.78 -9.57 -13.90
C ARG A 102 7.78 -8.45 -14.07
N TYR A 103 7.30 -7.23 -14.14
CA TYR A 103 8.09 -6.01 -14.19
C TYR A 103 7.41 -4.95 -13.34
N MET A 104 8.16 -4.25 -12.51
CA MET A 104 7.62 -3.21 -11.63
C MET A 104 8.57 -2.01 -11.55
N GLU A 105 8.01 -0.81 -11.74
CA GLU A 105 8.68 0.44 -11.45
C GLU A 105 8.18 0.97 -10.09
N LEU A 106 8.97 0.70 -9.06
CA LEU A 106 8.67 1.12 -7.69
C LEU A 106 9.29 2.50 -7.42
N ARG A 107 8.51 3.41 -6.86
CA ARG A 107 8.95 4.77 -6.52
C ARG A 107 8.57 5.14 -5.10
N PHE A 108 9.26 6.12 -4.56
CA PHE A 108 8.98 6.71 -3.25
C PHE A 108 9.41 8.17 -3.24
N THR A 109 9.01 8.91 -2.20
CA THR A 109 9.31 10.34 -2.05
C THR A 109 10.29 10.55 -0.90
N PRO A 110 11.62 10.54 -1.14
CA PRO A 110 12.64 10.62 -0.07
C PRO A 110 12.45 11.82 0.85
N VAL A 111 12.18 13.00 0.28
CA VAL A 111 11.99 14.24 1.05
C VAL A 111 10.80 14.15 2.00
N ALA A 112 9.70 13.53 1.58
CA ALA A 112 8.52 13.35 2.43
C ALA A 112 8.77 12.35 3.56
N LEU A 113 9.56 11.31 3.31
CA LEU A 113 9.95 10.32 4.32
C LEU A 113 10.97 10.87 5.32
N SER A 114 11.92 11.68 4.87
CA SER A 114 12.95 12.27 5.74
C SER A 114 12.40 13.37 6.67
N ARG A 115 11.42 14.15 6.22
CA ARG A 115 10.78 15.19 7.04
C ARG A 115 10.16 14.66 8.33
N GLN A 116 9.75 13.40 8.35
CA GLN A 116 9.19 12.75 9.54
C GLN A 116 10.23 12.55 10.65
N ARG A 117 11.51 12.69 10.35
CA ARG A 117 12.62 12.44 11.28
C ARG A 117 13.41 13.69 11.66
N GLY A 118 13.04 14.87 11.17
CA GLY A 118 13.76 16.11 11.46
C GLY A 118 15.16 16.18 10.82
N PHE A 119 15.38 15.49 9.70
CA PHE A 119 16.60 15.60 8.89
C PHE A 119 16.46 16.66 7.81
#